data_df45da1841b157a6667eeca9bfcef321
#
_entry.id   df45da1841b157a6667eeca9bfcef321
#
_cell.length_a   1.000
_cell.length_b   1.000
_cell.length_c   1.000
_cell.angle_alpha   90.00
_cell.angle_beta   90.00
_cell.angle_gamma   90.00
#
_symmetry.space_group_name_H-M   'P 1'
#
loop_
_entity.id
_entity.type
_entity.pdbx_description
1 polymer ?
#
loop_
_entity_poly.entity_id
_entity_poly.type
_entity_poly.pdbx_seq_one_letter_code
_entity_poly.pdbx_strand_id
1 'polypeptide(L)'
;MQVDPQKLDVFLGQVVGELGAAMNAALVLIGEKLGLYKAMAGAGPMTPAQLAARTKTDERYVREWLCAQAAGGFVEYDANARTFTLPDEQAFALAVEDSPAYLPGAYQIISAVMKDEPRITEAFRTGDGVGWDEHDAALFEGTERFFRPNYAAN
;
A
#
# COMPACT_ATOMS: atom_id res chain seq x y z
N MET A 1 -9.09 -6.89 37.33
CA MET A 1 -8.41 -5.88 36.48
C MET A 1 -9.30 -4.66 36.43
N GLN A 2 -8.80 -3.48 36.74
CA GLN A 2 -9.56 -2.22 36.66
C GLN A 2 -9.18 -1.51 35.36
N VAL A 3 -10.14 -1.33 34.46
CA VAL A 3 -9.92 -0.70 33.15
C VAL A 3 -10.35 0.76 33.23
N ASP A 4 -9.47 1.65 32.81
CA ASP A 4 -9.77 3.06 32.59
C ASP A 4 -10.39 3.24 31.19
N PRO A 5 -11.65 3.67 31.09
CA PRO A 5 -12.34 3.77 29.80
C PRO A 5 -11.66 4.75 28.83
N GLN A 6 -11.13 5.87 29.31
CA GLN A 6 -10.50 6.89 28.45
C GLN A 6 -9.20 6.35 27.82
N LYS A 7 -8.39 5.65 28.61
CA LYS A 7 -7.17 5.03 28.09
C LYS A 7 -7.48 3.91 27.12
N LEU A 8 -8.56 3.16 27.35
CA LEU A 8 -9.00 2.12 26.43
C LEU A 8 -9.43 2.71 25.09
N ASP A 9 -10.21 3.79 25.08
CA ASP A 9 -10.68 4.45 23.85
C ASP A 9 -9.50 4.97 23.01
N VAL A 10 -8.51 5.60 23.66
CA VAL A 10 -7.29 6.05 22.96
C VAL A 10 -6.54 4.88 22.34
N PHE A 11 -6.35 3.78 23.08
CA PHE A 11 -5.67 2.59 22.56
C PHE A 11 -6.43 1.94 21.41
N LEU A 12 -7.77 1.80 21.53
CA LEU A 12 -8.59 1.25 20.46
C LEU A 12 -8.54 2.11 19.19
N GLY A 13 -8.56 3.44 19.33
CA GLY A 13 -8.38 4.36 18.20
C GLY A 13 -7.04 4.16 17.47
N GLN A 14 -5.96 3.99 18.22
CA GLN A 14 -4.65 3.66 17.64
C GLN A 14 -4.68 2.33 16.90
N VAL A 15 -5.19 1.27 17.51
CA VAL A 15 -5.27 -0.07 16.90
C VAL A 15 -6.10 -0.06 15.61
N VAL A 16 -7.24 0.64 15.61
CA VAL A 16 -8.07 0.79 14.40
C VAL A 16 -7.30 1.46 13.27
N GLY A 17 -6.51 2.50 13.58
CA GLY A 17 -5.64 3.16 12.60
C GLY A 17 -4.59 2.21 12.02
N GLU A 18 -3.93 1.42 12.86
CA GLU A 18 -2.92 0.43 12.43
C GLU A 18 -3.53 -0.67 11.58
N LEU A 19 -4.72 -1.18 11.94
CA LEU A 19 -5.44 -2.17 11.13
C LEU A 19 -5.82 -1.60 9.75
N GLY A 20 -6.30 -0.36 9.70
CA GLY A 20 -6.59 0.34 8.45
C GLY A 20 -5.37 0.46 7.56
N ALA A 21 -4.23 0.87 8.10
CA ALA A 21 -2.97 0.98 7.38
C ALA A 21 -2.48 -0.38 6.85
N ALA A 22 -2.58 -1.44 7.68
CA ALA A 22 -2.21 -2.80 7.27
C ALA A 22 -3.07 -3.31 6.10
N MET A 23 -4.39 -3.09 6.14
CA MET A 23 -5.29 -3.45 5.04
C MET A 23 -5.00 -2.64 3.78
N ASN A 24 -4.71 -1.35 3.91
CA ASN A 24 -4.35 -0.50 2.77
C ASN A 24 -3.06 -0.96 2.08
N ALA A 25 -2.11 -1.56 2.79
CA ALA A 25 -0.88 -2.07 2.19
C ALA A 25 -1.15 -3.07 1.06
N ALA A 26 -2.11 -3.98 1.24
CA ALA A 26 -2.53 -4.91 0.19
C ALA A 26 -3.15 -4.18 -1.01
N LEU A 27 -3.97 -3.15 -0.76
CA LEU A 27 -4.60 -2.36 -1.82
C LEU A 27 -3.58 -1.55 -2.62
N VAL A 28 -2.55 -1.01 -1.98
CA VAL A 28 -1.43 -0.33 -2.67
C VAL A 28 -0.72 -1.29 -3.62
N LEU A 29 -0.40 -2.50 -3.17
CA LEU A 29 0.22 -3.52 -4.03
C LEU A 29 -0.67 -3.95 -5.19
N ILE A 30 -1.98 -4.07 -4.98
CA ILE A 30 -2.94 -4.35 -6.06
C ILE A 30 -2.92 -3.22 -7.08
N GLY A 31 -3.00 -1.96 -6.62
CA GLY A 31 -2.96 -0.79 -7.47
C GLY A 31 -1.68 -0.68 -8.30
N GLU A 32 -0.54 -0.98 -7.69
CA GLU A 32 0.76 -1.00 -8.37
C GLU A 32 0.83 -2.12 -9.41
N LYS A 33 0.54 -3.37 -9.02
CA LYS A 33 0.61 -4.54 -9.90
C LYS A 33 -0.31 -4.46 -11.11
N LEU A 34 -1.48 -3.87 -10.95
CA LEU A 34 -2.45 -3.67 -12.03
C LEU A 34 -2.24 -2.36 -12.80
N GLY A 35 -1.27 -1.54 -12.41
CA GLY A 35 -0.98 -0.27 -13.06
C GLY A 35 -2.05 0.80 -12.86
N LEU A 36 -2.89 0.69 -11.82
CA LEU A 36 -3.99 1.62 -11.56
C LEU A 36 -3.46 3.03 -11.29
N TYR A 37 -2.46 3.18 -10.43
CA TYR A 37 -1.84 4.47 -10.16
C TYR A 37 -1.19 5.06 -11.41
N LYS A 38 -0.45 4.25 -12.20
CA LYS A 38 0.17 4.69 -13.45
C LYS A 38 -0.87 5.18 -14.46
N ALA A 39 -2.02 4.50 -14.55
CA ALA A 39 -3.09 4.89 -15.45
C ALA A 39 -3.80 6.18 -15.03
N MET A 40 -3.78 6.50 -13.74
CA MET A 40 -4.37 7.74 -13.19
C MET A 40 -3.40 8.92 -13.23
N ALA A 41 -2.09 8.69 -13.15
CA ALA A 41 -1.07 9.74 -13.07
C ALA A 41 -1.18 10.72 -14.26
N GLY A 42 -1.41 12.01 -13.97
CA GLY A 42 -1.57 13.05 -14.98
C GLY A 42 -2.81 12.92 -15.87
N ALA A 43 -3.72 12.00 -15.60
CA ALA A 43 -4.90 11.76 -16.43
C ALA A 43 -6.11 12.65 -16.09
N GLY A 44 -6.05 13.36 -14.96
CA GLY A 44 -7.18 14.13 -14.43
C GLY A 44 -8.29 13.23 -13.86
N PRO A 45 -9.49 13.79 -13.65
CA PRO A 45 -10.60 13.04 -13.06
C PRO A 45 -11.06 11.88 -13.94
N MET A 46 -11.28 10.71 -13.32
CA MET A 46 -11.72 9.49 -13.99
C MET A 46 -12.86 8.81 -13.23
N THR A 47 -13.78 8.21 -13.98
CA THR A 47 -14.77 7.28 -13.41
C THR A 47 -14.16 5.89 -13.22
N PRO A 48 -14.72 5.02 -12.34
CA PRO A 48 -14.29 3.63 -12.21
C PRO A 48 -14.29 2.87 -13.55
N ALA A 49 -15.31 3.08 -14.38
CA ALA A 49 -15.42 2.45 -15.70
C ALA A 49 -14.28 2.88 -16.65
N GLN A 50 -13.90 4.15 -16.63
CA GLN A 50 -12.78 4.66 -17.45
C GLN A 50 -11.43 4.06 -17.01
N LEU A 51 -11.19 3.98 -15.70
CA LEU A 51 -9.97 3.38 -15.18
C LEU A 51 -9.93 1.87 -15.47
N ALA A 52 -11.03 1.16 -15.25
CA ALA A 52 -11.14 -0.27 -15.53
C ALA A 52 -10.88 -0.58 -17.02
N ALA A 53 -11.47 0.20 -17.94
CA ALA A 53 -11.24 0.05 -19.37
C ALA A 53 -9.77 0.29 -19.74
N ARG A 54 -9.13 1.31 -19.16
CA ARG A 54 -7.73 1.67 -19.41
C ARG A 54 -6.74 0.61 -18.93
N THR A 55 -7.05 -0.05 -17.81
CA THR A 55 -6.18 -1.05 -17.18
C THR A 55 -6.60 -2.50 -17.49
N LYS A 56 -7.67 -2.69 -18.26
CA LYS A 56 -8.24 -4.01 -18.60
C LYS A 56 -8.61 -4.83 -17.36
N THR A 57 -9.20 -4.15 -16.39
CA THR A 57 -9.64 -4.73 -15.11
C THR A 57 -11.18 -4.68 -15.00
N ASP A 58 -11.73 -5.33 -13.99
CA ASP A 58 -13.16 -5.32 -13.70
C ASP A 58 -13.59 -4.02 -13.01
N GLU A 59 -14.63 -3.35 -13.53
CA GLU A 59 -15.11 -2.06 -13.01
C GLU A 59 -15.56 -2.12 -11.55
N ARG A 60 -16.21 -3.21 -11.13
CA ARG A 60 -16.72 -3.34 -9.76
C ARG A 60 -15.57 -3.34 -8.76
N TYR A 61 -14.52 -4.12 -9.04
CA TYR A 61 -13.33 -4.17 -8.17
C TYR A 61 -12.56 -2.84 -8.19
N VAL A 62 -12.42 -2.22 -9.34
CA VAL A 62 -11.79 -0.89 -9.45
C VAL A 62 -12.56 0.17 -8.65
N ARG A 63 -13.90 0.13 -8.66
CA ARG A 63 -14.74 1.04 -7.85
C ARG A 63 -14.47 0.87 -6.36
N GLU A 64 -14.48 -0.38 -5.86
CA GLU A 64 -14.20 -0.67 -4.46
C GLU A 64 -12.78 -0.23 -4.06
N TRP A 65 -11.81 -0.50 -4.93
CA TRP A 65 -10.43 -0.06 -4.74
C TRP A 65 -10.33 1.47 -4.66
N LEU A 66 -10.94 2.19 -5.59
CA LEU A 66 -10.96 3.66 -5.62
C LEU A 66 -11.64 4.25 -4.37
N CYS A 67 -12.76 3.67 -3.93
CA CYS A 67 -13.44 4.10 -2.72
C CYS A 67 -12.54 3.91 -1.47
N ALA A 68 -11.86 2.78 -1.36
CA ALA A 68 -10.93 2.52 -0.27
C ALA A 68 -9.72 3.47 -0.31
N GLN A 69 -9.15 3.72 -1.50
CA GLN A 69 -8.05 4.66 -1.67
C GLN A 69 -8.46 6.10 -1.36
N ALA A 70 -9.68 6.51 -1.71
CA ALA A 70 -10.22 7.83 -1.37
C ALA A 70 -10.45 7.97 0.15
N ALA A 71 -10.98 6.94 0.79
CA ALA A 71 -11.14 6.92 2.25
C ALA A 71 -9.81 7.02 3.00
N GLY A 72 -8.74 6.46 2.44
CA GLY A 72 -7.37 6.52 2.96
C GLY A 72 -6.58 7.78 2.56
N GLY A 73 -7.14 8.67 1.73
CA GLY A 73 -6.47 9.89 1.26
C GLY A 73 -5.42 9.68 0.17
N PHE A 74 -5.41 8.50 -0.46
CA PHE A 74 -4.48 8.18 -1.57
C PHE A 74 -4.97 8.72 -2.91
N VAL A 75 -6.27 8.85 -3.10
CA VAL A 75 -6.90 9.53 -4.23
C VAL A 75 -7.96 10.50 -3.72
N GLU A 76 -8.31 11.48 -4.52
CA GLU A 76 -9.40 12.42 -4.24
C GLU A 76 -10.68 11.97 -4.94
N TYR A 77 -11.83 12.18 -4.28
CA TYR A 77 -13.14 11.88 -4.81
C TYR A 77 -14.00 13.13 -4.93
N ASP A 78 -14.48 13.41 -6.13
CA ASP A 78 -15.50 14.44 -6.39
C ASP A 78 -16.89 13.79 -6.39
N ALA A 79 -17.69 14.08 -5.35
CA ALA A 79 -19.02 13.52 -5.20
C ALA A 79 -20.03 14.09 -6.24
N ASN A 80 -19.81 15.29 -6.76
CA ASN A 80 -20.71 15.91 -7.75
C ASN A 80 -20.48 15.28 -9.14
N ALA A 81 -19.22 15.16 -9.55
CA ALA A 81 -18.85 14.55 -10.81
C ALA A 81 -18.79 13.01 -10.75
N ARG A 82 -18.74 12.44 -9.56
CA ARG A 82 -18.52 10.99 -9.30
C ARG A 82 -17.25 10.49 -9.93
N THR A 83 -16.17 11.27 -9.82
CA THR A 83 -14.87 10.96 -10.39
C THR A 83 -13.80 10.91 -9.31
N PHE A 84 -12.70 10.23 -9.63
CA PHE A 84 -11.53 10.07 -8.77
C PHE A 84 -10.32 10.68 -9.47
N THR A 85 -9.48 11.36 -8.71
CA THR A 85 -8.24 11.96 -9.21
C THR A 85 -7.08 11.49 -8.35
N LEU A 86 -5.97 11.11 -8.98
CA LEU A 86 -4.70 10.89 -8.29
C LEU A 86 -3.95 12.24 -8.30
N PRO A 87 -3.79 12.91 -7.14
CA PRO A 87 -3.02 14.15 -7.07
C PRO A 87 -1.56 13.92 -7.46
N ASP A 88 -0.89 14.99 -7.92
CA ASP A 88 0.48 14.89 -8.43
C ASP A 88 1.48 14.41 -7.38
N GLU A 89 1.31 14.78 -6.11
CA GLU A 89 2.15 14.33 -5.01
C GLU A 89 2.01 12.83 -4.77
N GLN A 90 0.79 12.31 -4.78
CA GLN A 90 0.52 10.87 -4.66
C GLN A 90 1.00 10.13 -5.91
N ALA A 91 0.82 10.69 -7.10
CA ALA A 91 1.33 10.11 -8.34
C ALA A 91 2.85 10.01 -8.32
N PHE A 92 3.55 11.04 -7.84
CA PHE A 92 5.00 11.06 -7.69
C PHE A 92 5.51 9.94 -6.77
N ALA A 93 4.76 9.62 -5.71
CA ALA A 93 5.13 8.60 -4.74
C ALA A 93 4.70 7.16 -5.13
N LEU A 94 3.63 7.01 -5.94
CA LEU A 94 3.00 5.71 -6.17
C LEU A 94 3.07 5.23 -7.64
N ALA A 95 3.34 6.14 -8.61
CA ALA A 95 3.31 5.84 -10.03
C ALA A 95 4.64 6.08 -10.75
N VAL A 96 5.49 6.98 -10.24
CA VAL A 96 6.76 7.37 -10.87
C VAL A 96 7.90 6.56 -10.27
N GLU A 97 8.32 5.50 -10.95
CA GLU A 97 9.31 4.53 -10.43
C GLU A 97 10.69 5.13 -10.16
N ASP A 98 11.10 6.14 -10.94
CA ASP A 98 12.39 6.82 -10.77
C ASP A 98 12.33 8.00 -9.78
N SER A 99 11.18 8.21 -9.16
CA SER A 99 11.02 9.24 -8.14
C SER A 99 11.78 8.87 -6.86
N PRO A 100 12.51 9.80 -6.23
CA PRO A 100 13.16 9.55 -4.95
C PRO A 100 12.17 9.27 -3.81
N ALA A 101 10.88 9.51 -4.02
CA ALA A 101 9.80 9.24 -3.08
C ALA A 101 8.98 7.99 -3.45
N TYR A 102 9.45 7.10 -4.34
CA TYR A 102 8.72 5.93 -4.78
C TYR A 102 8.56 4.90 -3.67
N LEU A 103 7.31 4.62 -3.27
CA LEU A 103 6.97 3.83 -2.08
C LEU A 103 6.53 2.37 -2.31
N PRO A 104 6.07 1.91 -3.49
CA PRO A 104 5.54 0.55 -3.65
C PRO A 104 6.49 -0.56 -3.22
N GLY A 105 7.81 -0.37 -3.33
CA GLY A 105 8.80 -1.31 -2.79
C GLY A 105 8.68 -1.52 -1.27
N ALA A 106 8.41 -0.47 -0.50
CA ALA A 106 8.19 -0.57 0.95
C ALA A 106 6.93 -1.41 1.28
N TYR A 107 5.86 -1.26 0.51
CA TYR A 107 4.66 -2.10 0.66
C TYR A 107 4.92 -3.57 0.30
N GLN A 108 5.80 -3.82 -0.66
CA GLN A 108 6.26 -5.17 -1.01
C GLN A 108 7.03 -5.81 0.16
N ILE A 109 7.90 -5.05 0.85
CA ILE A 109 8.59 -5.48 2.08
C ILE A 109 7.57 -5.86 3.16
N ILE A 110 6.54 -5.03 3.41
CA ILE A 110 5.49 -5.32 4.39
C ILE A 110 4.81 -6.65 4.07
N SER A 111 4.47 -6.90 2.80
CA SER A 111 3.87 -8.16 2.37
C SER A 111 4.77 -9.37 2.63
N ALA A 112 6.08 -9.23 2.41
CA ALA A 112 7.05 -10.29 2.67
C ALA A 112 7.15 -10.61 4.17
N VAL A 113 7.25 -9.57 5.02
CA VAL A 113 7.30 -9.72 6.48
C VAL A 113 6.06 -10.46 7.01
N MET A 114 4.86 -10.15 6.47
CA MET A 114 3.64 -10.85 6.86
C MET A 114 3.65 -12.33 6.46
N LYS A 115 4.28 -12.70 5.35
CA LYS A 115 4.44 -14.11 4.95
C LYS A 115 5.46 -14.85 5.81
N ASP A 116 6.48 -14.16 6.29
CA ASP A 116 7.53 -14.73 7.12
C ASP A 116 7.13 -14.84 8.61
N GLU A 117 5.99 -14.26 9.01
CA GLU A 117 5.51 -14.27 10.40
C GLU A 117 5.58 -15.66 11.05
N PRO A 118 5.13 -16.78 10.43
CA PRO A 118 5.18 -18.10 11.08
C PRO A 118 6.60 -18.56 11.39
N ARG A 119 7.57 -18.26 10.52
CA ARG A 119 8.99 -18.60 10.75
C ARG A 119 9.59 -17.76 11.88
N ILE A 120 9.27 -16.46 11.86
CA ILE A 120 9.72 -15.54 12.91
C ILE A 120 9.12 -15.95 14.26
N THR A 121 7.85 -16.34 14.30
CA THR A 121 7.20 -16.87 15.50
C THR A 121 7.92 -18.10 16.06
N GLU A 122 8.37 -19.02 15.19
CA GLU A 122 9.13 -20.19 15.64
C GLU A 122 10.53 -19.79 16.14
N ALA A 123 11.20 -18.86 15.48
CA ALA A 123 12.48 -18.34 15.96
C ALA A 123 12.39 -17.71 17.36
N PHE A 124 11.26 -17.08 17.72
CA PHE A 124 11.02 -16.60 19.09
C PHE A 124 10.94 -17.73 20.12
N ARG A 125 10.55 -18.95 19.72
CA ARG A 125 10.47 -20.11 20.62
C ARG A 125 11.80 -20.80 20.77
N THR A 126 12.54 -20.97 19.68
CA THR A 126 13.76 -21.80 19.63
C THR A 126 15.03 -21.00 19.87
N GLY A 127 15.03 -19.72 19.48
CA GLY A 127 16.23 -18.89 19.49
C GLY A 127 17.15 -19.10 18.28
N ASP A 128 16.74 -19.96 17.30
CA ASP A 128 17.61 -20.32 16.14
C ASP A 128 17.71 -19.20 15.09
N GLY A 129 16.83 -18.21 15.13
CA GLY A 129 16.78 -17.16 14.14
C GLY A 129 16.15 -17.62 12.81
N VAL A 130 16.22 -16.74 11.79
CA VAL A 130 15.82 -17.03 10.42
C VAL A 130 16.97 -16.66 9.50
N GLY A 131 17.43 -17.59 8.66
CA GLY A 131 18.49 -17.34 7.70
C GLY A 131 18.05 -16.28 6.67
N TRP A 132 18.98 -15.44 6.23
CA TRP A 132 18.68 -14.39 5.27
C TRP A 132 18.05 -14.94 3.98
N ASP A 133 18.54 -16.05 3.50
CA ASP A 133 18.09 -16.78 2.30
C ASP A 133 16.75 -17.51 2.47
N GLU A 134 16.26 -17.63 3.70
CA GLU A 134 14.98 -18.28 4.01
C GLU A 134 13.78 -17.34 3.93
N HIS A 135 14.01 -16.03 3.83
CA HIS A 135 12.95 -15.04 3.72
C HIS A 135 12.22 -15.11 2.36
N ASP A 136 10.96 -14.62 2.33
CA ASP A 136 10.21 -14.50 1.06
C ASP A 136 10.98 -13.60 0.06
N ALA A 137 11.06 -14.03 -1.20
CA ALA A 137 11.78 -13.31 -2.24
C ALA A 137 11.33 -11.85 -2.41
N ALA A 138 10.07 -11.54 -2.10
CA ALA A 138 9.54 -10.17 -2.13
C ALA A 138 10.23 -9.24 -1.12
N LEU A 139 10.91 -9.76 -0.08
CA LEU A 139 11.72 -8.94 0.82
C LEU A 139 12.91 -8.32 0.10
N PHE A 140 13.63 -9.11 -0.70
CA PHE A 140 14.81 -8.66 -1.44
C PHE A 140 14.43 -7.71 -2.57
N GLU A 141 13.43 -8.11 -3.37
CA GLU A 141 12.94 -7.30 -4.48
C GLU A 141 12.37 -5.97 -3.98
N GLY A 142 11.55 -5.98 -2.93
CA GLY A 142 10.96 -4.80 -2.34
C GLY A 142 12.02 -3.86 -1.75
N THR A 143 13.04 -4.42 -1.09
CA THR A 143 14.16 -3.66 -0.53
C THR A 143 14.95 -2.97 -1.64
N GLU A 144 15.31 -3.71 -2.70
CA GLU A 144 16.02 -3.15 -3.85
C GLU A 144 15.22 -2.02 -4.51
N ARG A 145 13.93 -2.24 -4.78
CA ARG A 145 13.04 -1.25 -5.40
C ARG A 145 12.86 0.00 -4.54
N PHE A 146 12.80 -0.15 -3.22
CA PHE A 146 12.64 0.97 -2.29
C PHE A 146 13.89 1.83 -2.19
N PHE A 147 15.08 1.22 -2.18
CA PHE A 147 16.35 1.95 -2.03
C PHE A 147 16.96 2.41 -3.34
N ARG A 148 16.62 1.80 -4.48
CA ARG A 148 17.19 2.11 -5.81
C ARG A 148 17.18 3.61 -6.14
N PRO A 149 16.07 4.38 -5.98
CA PRO A 149 16.07 5.79 -6.32
C PRO A 149 17.07 6.61 -5.50
N ASN A 150 17.29 6.24 -4.23
CA ASN A 150 18.23 6.95 -3.37
C ASN A 150 19.69 6.65 -3.72
N TYR A 151 20.00 5.45 -4.24
CA TYR A 151 21.36 5.12 -4.70
C TYR A 151 21.66 5.75 -6.06
N ALA A 152 20.67 6.00 -6.91
CA ALA A 152 20.85 6.64 -8.20
C ALA A 152 21.05 8.17 -8.08
N ALA A 153 20.65 8.77 -6.96
CA ALA A 153 20.75 10.21 -6.71
C ALA A 153 22.10 10.65 -6.07
N ASN A 154 22.96 9.69 -5.68
CA ASN A 154 24.32 9.92 -5.13
C ASN A 154 25.39 9.47 -6.10
#